data_47c67e0598b067197cbfde87058ec72c
#
_entry.id   47c67e0598b067197cbfde87058ec72c
#
_cell.length_a   1.000
_cell.length_b   1.000
_cell.length_c   1.000
_cell.angle_alpha   90.00
_cell.angle_beta   90.00
_cell.angle_gamma   90.00
#
_symmetry.space_group_name_H-M   'P 1'
#
loop_
_entity.id
_entity.type
_entity.pdbx_description
1 polymer ?
#
loop_
_entity_poly.entity_id
_entity_poly.type
_entity_poly.pdbx_seq_one_letter_code
_entity_poly.pdbx_strand_id
1 'polypeptide(L)'
;MNGQLPFDILTNDTDAGLVKVELDLYWATVAGQDPVALFKKHKGRVALWHVKDMDKTPKKNFTEVGNGVIDFATIFKNAKTSGMKHFFVEQDVCPGSPFDSIKQSIGYIKSNLIKHL
;
A
#
# COMPACT_ATOMS: atom_id res chain seq x y z
N MET A 1 -19.54 -6.97 16.09
CA MET A 1 -18.68 -7.77 15.18
C MET A 1 -17.75 -8.56 16.10
N ASN A 2 -17.71 -9.86 16.00
CA ASN A 2 -17.08 -10.79 16.96
C ASN A 2 -15.53 -10.78 16.95
N GLY A 3 -14.91 -9.60 16.96
CA GLY A 3 -13.45 -9.45 16.95
C GLY A 3 -12.75 -9.73 15.61
N GLN A 4 -13.51 -10.07 14.57
CA GLN A 4 -12.97 -10.26 13.23
C GLN A 4 -12.84 -8.92 12.48
N LEU A 5 -11.76 -8.74 11.76
CA LEU A 5 -11.60 -7.58 10.89
C LEU A 5 -12.56 -7.70 9.69
N PRO A 6 -13.24 -6.61 9.27
CA PRO A 6 -14.08 -6.61 8.07
C PRO A 6 -13.34 -7.13 6.82
N PHE A 7 -12.07 -6.82 6.70
CA PHE A 7 -11.19 -7.31 5.64
C PHE A 7 -11.08 -8.84 5.63
N ASP A 8 -10.97 -9.47 6.81
CA ASP A 8 -10.90 -10.93 6.92
C ASP A 8 -12.23 -11.58 6.53
N ILE A 9 -13.37 -11.00 6.96
CA ILE A 9 -14.69 -11.48 6.56
C ILE A 9 -14.82 -11.43 5.04
N LEU A 10 -14.53 -10.27 4.44
CA LEU A 10 -14.60 -10.09 3.00
C LEU A 10 -13.76 -11.10 2.24
N THR A 11 -12.53 -11.34 2.70
CA THR A 11 -11.61 -12.26 2.04
C THR A 11 -11.94 -13.73 2.27
N ASN A 12 -12.50 -14.10 3.41
CA ASN A 12 -12.87 -15.48 3.72
C ASN A 12 -14.17 -15.90 3.04
N ASP A 13 -15.12 -14.98 2.90
CA ASP A 13 -16.46 -15.26 2.38
C ASP A 13 -16.57 -15.07 0.85
N THR A 14 -15.46 -14.80 0.17
CA THR A 14 -15.42 -14.62 -1.28
C THR A 14 -14.44 -15.57 -1.96
N ASP A 15 -14.77 -15.98 -3.20
CA ASP A 15 -13.93 -16.85 -4.02
C ASP A 15 -12.59 -16.18 -4.33
N ALA A 16 -11.49 -16.82 -3.94
CA ALA A 16 -10.14 -16.29 -4.09
C ALA A 16 -9.66 -16.23 -5.56
N GLY A 17 -10.26 -17.01 -6.44
CA GLY A 17 -9.99 -16.97 -7.88
C GLY A 17 -10.64 -15.77 -8.56
N LEU A 18 -11.85 -15.45 -8.15
CA LEU A 18 -12.67 -14.42 -8.77
C LEU A 18 -12.51 -13.03 -8.13
N VAL A 19 -12.37 -12.97 -6.80
CA VAL A 19 -12.29 -11.71 -6.07
C VAL A 19 -10.86 -11.43 -5.67
N LYS A 20 -10.28 -10.36 -6.19
CA LYS A 20 -8.97 -9.82 -5.81
C LYS A 20 -9.14 -8.54 -4.99
N VAL A 21 -8.11 -8.22 -4.26
CA VAL A 21 -8.08 -7.06 -3.36
C VAL A 21 -7.22 -5.96 -3.97
N GLU A 22 -7.70 -4.75 -3.90
CA GLU A 22 -6.93 -3.53 -4.00
C GLU A 22 -6.67 -3.01 -2.58
N LEU A 23 -5.41 -3.03 -2.15
CA LEU A 23 -5.02 -2.65 -0.80
C LEU A 23 -4.38 -1.27 -0.80
N ASP A 24 -4.95 -0.38 -0.02
CA ASP A 24 -4.32 0.89 0.31
C ASP A 24 -3.29 0.68 1.42
N LEU A 25 -2.01 0.84 1.05
CA LEU A 25 -0.87 0.58 1.95
C LEU A 25 -0.78 1.61 3.08
N TYR A 26 -1.16 2.87 2.81
CA TYR A 26 -1.22 3.92 3.81
C TYR A 26 -2.31 3.63 4.85
N TRP A 27 -3.54 3.39 4.39
CA TRP A 27 -4.67 3.14 5.31
C TRP A 27 -4.52 1.84 6.09
N ALA A 28 -3.92 0.80 5.49
CA ALA A 28 -3.56 -0.42 6.22
C ALA A 28 -2.60 -0.09 7.37
N THR A 29 -1.56 0.72 7.10
CA THR A 29 -0.57 1.14 8.11
C THR A 29 -1.21 2.03 9.19
N VAL A 30 -2.08 2.97 8.82
CA VAL A 30 -2.83 3.81 9.78
C VAL A 30 -3.70 2.95 10.70
N ALA A 31 -4.31 1.89 10.16
CA ALA A 31 -5.09 0.92 10.94
C ALA A 31 -4.24 -0.02 11.80
N GLY A 32 -2.92 0.19 11.86
CA GLY A 32 -2.00 -0.63 12.66
C GLY A 32 -1.72 -2.01 12.05
N GLN A 33 -2.04 -2.21 10.76
CA GLN A 33 -1.76 -3.45 10.05
C GLN A 33 -0.40 -3.36 9.33
N ASP A 34 0.33 -4.46 9.31
CA ASP A 34 1.52 -4.63 8.48
C ASP A 34 1.10 -5.13 7.09
N PRO A 35 1.32 -4.35 6.02
CA PRO A 35 0.98 -4.78 4.67
C PRO A 35 1.64 -6.12 4.27
N VAL A 36 2.88 -6.37 4.69
CA VAL A 36 3.58 -7.62 4.38
C VAL A 36 2.96 -8.82 5.10
N ALA A 37 2.50 -8.63 6.34
CA ALA A 37 1.75 -9.66 7.06
C ALA A 37 0.42 -9.96 6.35
N LEU A 38 -0.29 -8.92 5.87
CA LEU A 38 -1.50 -9.10 5.07
C LEU A 38 -1.23 -9.84 3.76
N PHE A 39 -0.14 -9.56 3.06
CA PHE A 39 0.26 -10.29 1.84
C PHE A 39 0.51 -11.78 2.11
N LYS A 40 1.18 -12.10 3.22
CA LYS A 40 1.43 -13.49 3.62
C LYS A 40 0.14 -14.22 3.97
N LYS A 41 -0.77 -13.56 4.69
CA LYS A 41 -2.06 -14.10 5.09
C LYS A 41 -2.98 -14.34 3.89
N HIS A 42 -2.97 -13.43 2.91
CA HIS A 42 -3.82 -13.45 1.72
C HIS A 42 -3.00 -13.63 0.44
N LYS A 43 -2.06 -14.59 0.46
CA LYS A 43 -1.08 -14.83 -0.61
C LYS A 43 -1.73 -14.90 -2.00
N GLY A 44 -1.21 -14.11 -2.93
CA GLY A 44 -1.67 -14.08 -4.32
C GLY A 44 -3.00 -13.37 -4.56
N ARG A 45 -3.57 -12.75 -3.52
CA ARG A 45 -4.91 -12.17 -3.56
C ARG A 45 -4.94 -10.64 -3.61
N VAL A 46 -3.88 -9.98 -3.11
CA VAL A 46 -3.76 -8.53 -3.12
C VAL A 46 -3.10 -8.10 -4.43
N ALA A 47 -3.94 -7.96 -5.47
CA ALA A 47 -3.48 -7.77 -6.84
C ALA A 47 -3.17 -6.31 -7.20
N LEU A 48 -3.76 -5.37 -6.49
CA LEU A 48 -3.61 -3.94 -6.73
C LEU A 48 -3.23 -3.23 -5.44
N TRP A 49 -2.41 -2.19 -5.56
CA TRP A 49 -1.99 -1.36 -4.44
C TRP A 49 -2.25 0.12 -4.69
N HIS A 50 -2.73 0.85 -3.68
CA HIS A 50 -2.53 2.28 -3.58
C HIS A 50 -1.24 2.54 -2.80
N VAL A 51 -0.34 3.29 -3.42
CA VAL A 51 0.97 3.63 -2.88
C VAL A 51 0.96 5.12 -2.54
N LYS A 52 0.84 5.42 -1.27
CA LYS A 52 0.94 6.76 -0.70
C LYS A 52 1.68 6.68 0.63
N ASP A 53 2.51 7.68 0.94
CA ASP A 53 3.36 7.64 2.12
C ASP A 53 2.77 8.46 3.28
N MET A 54 3.25 8.18 4.46
CA MET A 54 2.81 8.75 5.73
C MET A 54 3.94 9.50 6.39
N ASP A 55 3.72 10.76 6.75
CA ASP A 55 4.72 11.53 7.47
C ASP A 55 4.96 10.96 8.89
N LYS A 56 6.05 11.40 9.52
CA LYS A 56 6.44 10.98 10.87
C LYS A 56 5.74 11.76 11.99
N THR A 57 4.85 12.69 11.66
CA THR A 57 4.14 13.47 12.68
C THR A 57 3.02 12.64 13.33
N PRO A 58 2.59 13.00 14.56
CA PRO A 58 1.46 12.33 15.20
C PRO A 58 0.16 12.40 14.40
N LYS A 59 0.03 13.39 13.49
CA LYS A 59 -1.12 13.53 12.61
C LYS A 59 -1.14 12.54 11.47
N LYS A 60 0.02 11.90 11.17
CA LYS A 60 0.15 10.93 10.09
C LYS A 60 -0.34 11.50 8.75
N ASN A 61 0.07 12.72 8.40
CA ASN A 61 -0.37 13.34 7.14
C ASN A 61 0.18 12.58 5.94
N PHE A 62 -0.48 12.78 4.79
CA PHE A 62 0.05 12.31 3.51
C PHE A 62 1.34 13.03 3.17
N THR A 63 2.27 12.30 2.57
CA THR A 63 3.50 12.86 2.02
C THR A 63 3.91 12.08 0.78
N GLU A 64 4.86 12.62 0.02
CA GLU A 64 5.38 11.98 -1.17
C GLU A 64 6.10 10.68 -0.82
N VAL A 65 5.96 9.68 -1.69
CA VAL A 65 6.61 8.37 -1.51
C VAL A 65 8.12 8.54 -1.38
N GLY A 66 8.66 8.02 -0.28
CA GLY A 66 10.07 8.13 0.07
C GLY A 66 10.39 9.27 1.06
N ASN A 67 9.44 10.16 1.36
CA ASN A 67 9.59 11.19 2.38
C ASN A 67 9.04 10.77 3.75
N GLY A 68 8.25 9.70 3.76
CA GLY A 68 7.54 9.25 4.95
C GLY A 68 8.21 8.10 5.70
N VAL A 69 7.40 7.35 6.41
CA VAL A 69 7.83 6.29 7.32
C VAL A 69 7.46 4.88 6.87
N ILE A 70 6.69 4.73 5.79
CA ILE A 70 6.29 3.41 5.30
C ILE A 70 7.48 2.75 4.59
N ASP A 71 7.84 1.53 5.02
CA ASP A 71 8.94 0.78 4.40
C ASP A 71 8.52 0.16 3.06
N PHE A 72 8.42 1.00 2.04
CA PHE A 72 8.11 0.55 0.68
C PHE A 72 9.15 -0.39 0.10
N ALA A 73 10.40 -0.31 0.52
CA ALA A 73 11.43 -1.23 0.02
C ALA A 73 11.09 -2.68 0.42
N THR A 74 10.71 -2.91 1.67
CA THR A 74 10.26 -4.23 2.14
C THR A 74 8.93 -4.63 1.51
N ILE A 75 7.99 -3.70 1.33
CA ILE A 75 6.70 -3.96 0.67
C ILE A 75 6.91 -4.41 -0.78
N PHE A 76 7.69 -3.68 -1.57
CA PHE A 76 7.96 -4.01 -2.99
C PHE A 76 8.68 -5.36 -3.15
N LYS A 77 9.62 -5.70 -2.27
CA LYS A 77 10.24 -7.05 -2.24
C LYS A 77 9.23 -8.19 -2.06
N ASN A 78 8.07 -7.90 -1.50
CA ASN A 78 7.00 -8.87 -1.28
C ASN A 78 5.88 -8.81 -2.32
N ALA A 79 6.06 -8.10 -3.43
CA ALA A 79 5.09 -7.96 -4.51
C ALA A 79 4.61 -9.31 -5.06
N LYS A 80 5.52 -10.26 -5.25
CA LYS A 80 5.19 -11.63 -5.69
C LYS A 80 4.31 -12.36 -4.66
N THR A 81 4.59 -12.20 -3.37
CA THR A 81 3.79 -12.81 -2.29
C THR A 81 2.38 -12.23 -2.26
N SER A 82 2.26 -10.93 -2.44
CA SER A 82 0.98 -10.22 -2.59
C SER A 82 0.17 -10.71 -3.80
N GLY A 83 0.84 -11.04 -4.89
CA GLY A 83 0.22 -11.28 -6.21
C GLY A 83 -0.02 -9.98 -6.98
N MET A 84 0.69 -8.93 -6.63
CA MET A 84 0.57 -7.59 -7.21
C MET A 84 0.74 -7.63 -8.73
N LYS A 85 -0.17 -6.95 -9.42
CA LYS A 85 -0.18 -6.76 -10.87
C LYS A 85 0.08 -5.32 -11.25
N HIS A 86 -0.56 -4.40 -10.54
CA HIS A 86 -0.43 -2.96 -10.75
C HIS A 86 -0.44 -2.23 -9.40
N PHE A 87 0.14 -1.05 -9.38
CA PHE A 87 0.02 -0.11 -8.27
C PHE A 87 -0.27 1.30 -8.80
N PHE A 88 -0.95 2.07 -7.98
CA PHE A 88 -1.31 3.45 -8.27
C PHE A 88 -0.66 4.35 -7.23
N VAL A 89 0.03 5.37 -7.68
CA VAL A 89 0.59 6.39 -6.78
C VAL A 89 -0.48 7.43 -6.53
N GLU A 90 -0.80 7.63 -5.26
CA GLU A 90 -1.85 8.55 -4.84
C GLU A 90 -1.34 9.49 -3.73
N GLN A 91 -2.00 10.62 -3.61
CA GLN A 91 -1.85 11.54 -2.47
C GLN A 91 -3.14 12.34 -2.34
N ASP A 92 -3.91 12.07 -1.28
CA ASP A 92 -5.26 12.61 -1.11
C ASP A 92 -5.25 14.12 -0.84
N VAL A 93 -4.19 14.61 -0.17
CA VAL A 93 -3.96 16.03 0.11
C VAL A 93 -2.51 16.37 -0.20
N CYS A 94 -2.31 17.35 -1.06
CA CYS A 94 -0.99 17.88 -1.41
C CYS A 94 -0.82 19.27 -0.78
N PRO A 95 0.27 19.53 -0.04
CA PRO A 95 0.51 20.86 0.53
C PRO A 95 0.86 21.92 -0.53
N GLY A 96 1.24 21.49 -1.73
CA GLY A 96 1.60 22.32 -2.87
C GLY A 96 0.96 21.81 -4.16
N SER A 97 1.71 21.89 -5.27
CA SER A 97 1.25 21.39 -6.57
C SER A 97 1.11 19.86 -6.56
N PRO A 98 -0.07 19.30 -6.87
CA PRO A 98 -0.23 17.85 -7.01
C PRO A 98 0.69 17.25 -8.08
N PHE A 99 0.99 17.98 -9.14
CA PHE A 99 1.91 17.52 -10.19
C PHE A 99 3.34 17.37 -9.68
N ASP A 100 3.79 18.26 -8.79
CA ASP A 100 5.13 18.17 -8.21
C ASP A 100 5.20 17.01 -7.22
N SER A 101 4.18 16.80 -6.39
CA SER A 101 4.07 15.67 -5.48
C SER A 101 4.10 14.34 -6.21
N ILE A 102 3.29 14.17 -7.26
CA ILE A 102 3.28 12.96 -8.09
C ILE A 102 4.62 12.74 -8.79
N LYS A 103 5.21 13.78 -9.35
CA LYS A 103 6.52 13.71 -10.02
C LYS A 103 7.61 13.24 -9.06
N GLN A 104 7.62 13.75 -7.83
CA GLN A 104 8.57 13.34 -6.79
C GLN A 104 8.36 11.86 -6.40
N SER A 105 7.13 11.47 -6.11
CA SER A 105 6.78 10.10 -5.74
C SER A 105 7.17 9.09 -6.81
N ILE A 106 6.82 9.34 -8.07
CA ILE A 106 7.18 8.48 -9.20
C ILE A 106 8.68 8.45 -9.42
N GLY A 107 9.37 9.58 -9.26
CA GLY A 107 10.82 9.66 -9.35
C GLY A 107 11.51 8.76 -8.32
N TYR A 108 11.08 8.82 -7.07
CA TYR A 108 11.58 7.97 -6.00
C TYR A 108 11.33 6.48 -6.28
N ILE A 109 10.10 6.13 -6.67
CA ILE A 109 9.73 4.75 -6.98
C ILE A 109 10.62 4.18 -8.08
N LYS A 110 10.79 4.90 -9.20
CA LYS A 110 11.62 4.46 -10.33
C LYS A 110 13.07 4.26 -9.93
N SER A 111 13.62 5.14 -9.11
CA SER A 111 15.03 5.09 -8.73
C SER A 111 15.33 4.06 -7.64
N ASN A 112 14.38 3.77 -6.75
CA ASN A 112 14.64 3.03 -5.52
C ASN A 112 13.84 1.73 -5.38
N LEU A 113 12.62 1.66 -5.92
CA LEU A 113 11.69 0.58 -5.60
C LEU A 113 11.49 -0.42 -6.73
N ILE A 114 11.44 0.01 -7.99
CA ILE A 114 11.20 -0.87 -9.16
C ILE A 114 12.19 -2.03 -9.24
N LYS A 115 13.43 -1.83 -8.81
CA LYS A 115 14.46 -2.89 -8.78
C LYS A 115 14.11 -4.07 -7.86
N HIS A 116 13.07 -3.97 -7.05
CA HIS A 116 12.62 -5.02 -6.14
C HIS A 116 11.46 -5.85 -6.69
N LEU A 117 10.88 -5.46 -7.84
CA LEU A 117 9.85 -6.21 -8.55
C LEU A 117 10.48 -7.29 -9.46
#